data_39e5cf4e80dee0d4b6245cfad93c3735
#
_entry.id   39e5cf4e80dee0d4b6245cfad93c3735
#
_cell.length_a   1.000
_cell.length_b   1.000
_cell.length_c   1.000
_cell.angle_alpha   90.00
_cell.angle_beta   90.00
_cell.angle_gamma   90.00
#
_symmetry.space_group_name_H-M   'P 1'
#
loop_
_entity.id
_entity.type
_entity.pdbx_description
1 polymer ?
#
loop_
_entity_poly.entity_id
_entity_poly.type
_entity_poly.pdbx_seq_one_letter_code
_entity_poly.pdbx_strand_id
1 'polypeptide(L)'
;MVKLVEYDDASPEVRAVYEDIAATRGIHPSEVNNAWKAQAIHPENMRRFWERAKTIMAPGALDHLTKELIYLAVSISQQCEYCVASHTWQARQKGASEAQLAEMIAIVGLAVEGNRMTSAYRIPVDAKFE
;
A
#
# COMPACT_ATOMS: atom_id res chain seq x y z
N MET A 1 -15.67 -8.48 -13.06
CA MET A 1 -14.88 -7.27 -12.76
C MET A 1 -15.76 -6.27 -12.03
N VAL A 2 -15.24 -5.63 -10.97
CA VAL A 2 -16.01 -4.67 -10.17
C VAL A 2 -16.16 -3.36 -10.96
N LYS A 3 -17.34 -2.71 -10.87
CA LYS A 3 -17.58 -1.39 -11.47
C LYS A 3 -16.76 -0.34 -10.71
N LEU A 4 -16.11 0.55 -11.44
CA LEU A 4 -15.44 1.72 -10.88
C LEU A 4 -16.45 2.87 -10.74
N VAL A 5 -16.50 3.50 -9.58
CA VAL A 5 -17.34 4.66 -9.34
C VAL A 5 -16.50 5.91 -9.63
N GLU A 6 -16.78 6.59 -10.73
CA GLU A 6 -16.11 7.81 -11.11
C GLU A 6 -16.56 8.99 -10.23
N TYR A 7 -15.71 10.03 -10.11
CA TYR A 7 -15.99 11.18 -9.24
C TYR A 7 -17.33 11.84 -9.57
N ASP A 8 -17.63 12.04 -10.85
CA ASP A 8 -18.85 12.70 -11.29
C ASP A 8 -20.12 11.89 -11.00
N ASP A 9 -20.00 10.56 -10.94
CA ASP A 9 -21.10 9.63 -10.64
C ASP A 9 -21.21 9.27 -9.16
N ALA A 10 -20.27 9.74 -8.34
CA ALA A 10 -20.19 9.37 -6.94
C ALA A 10 -21.23 10.09 -6.07
N SER A 11 -21.70 9.42 -5.02
CA SER A 11 -22.54 10.03 -3.99
C SER A 11 -21.77 11.12 -3.23
N PRO A 12 -22.47 12.06 -2.54
CA PRO A 12 -21.79 13.07 -1.71
C PRO A 12 -20.82 12.46 -0.67
N GLU A 13 -21.16 11.34 -0.07
CA GLU A 13 -20.32 10.61 0.89
C GLU A 13 -19.03 10.12 0.24
N VAL A 14 -19.11 9.50 -0.93
CA VAL A 14 -17.96 9.02 -1.69
C VAL A 14 -17.09 10.17 -2.18
N ARG A 15 -17.71 11.25 -2.69
CA ARG A 15 -16.98 12.44 -3.13
C ARG A 15 -16.17 13.07 -2.01
N ALA A 16 -16.72 13.14 -0.80
CA ALA A 16 -16.01 13.67 0.35
C ALA A 16 -14.72 12.87 0.65
N VAL A 17 -14.76 11.53 0.51
CA VAL A 17 -13.57 10.68 0.66
C VAL A 17 -12.58 10.92 -0.46
N TYR A 18 -13.02 11.01 -1.71
CA TYR A 18 -12.13 11.30 -2.85
C TYR A 18 -11.45 12.66 -2.71
N GLU A 19 -12.17 13.66 -2.25
CA GLU A 19 -11.63 15.01 -2.01
C GLU A 19 -10.57 15.00 -0.90
N ASP A 20 -10.78 14.22 0.17
CA ASP A 20 -9.80 14.08 1.24
C ASP A 20 -8.55 13.29 0.77
N ILE A 21 -8.71 12.23 -0.01
CA ILE A 21 -7.59 11.51 -0.66
C ILE A 21 -6.81 12.46 -1.55
N ALA A 22 -7.51 13.20 -2.39
CA ALA A 22 -6.92 14.13 -3.35
C ALA A 22 -6.11 15.24 -2.64
N ALA A 23 -6.70 15.85 -1.61
CA ALA A 23 -6.03 16.87 -0.80
C ALA A 23 -4.76 16.32 -0.12
N THR A 24 -4.83 15.08 0.40
CA THR A 24 -3.68 14.43 1.06
C THR A 24 -2.55 14.11 0.06
N ARG A 25 -2.89 13.81 -1.20
CA ARG A 25 -1.93 13.39 -2.24
C ARG A 25 -1.55 14.49 -3.22
N GLY A 26 -2.17 15.66 -3.16
CA GLY A 26 -1.91 16.76 -4.09
C GLY A 26 -2.35 16.48 -5.52
N ILE A 27 -3.48 15.79 -5.70
CA ILE A 27 -4.09 15.44 -7.00
C ILE A 27 -5.51 15.98 -7.11
N HIS A 28 -6.09 15.91 -8.30
CA HIS A 28 -7.52 16.22 -8.47
C HIS A 28 -8.39 15.03 -8.01
N PRO A 29 -9.60 15.26 -7.41
CA PRO A 29 -10.46 14.17 -6.95
C PRO A 29 -10.84 13.13 -7.99
N SER A 30 -10.90 13.50 -9.28
CA SER A 30 -11.15 12.55 -10.38
C SER A 30 -9.97 11.61 -10.66
N GLU A 31 -8.79 11.94 -10.15
CA GLU A 31 -7.54 11.18 -10.37
C GLU A 31 -7.26 10.16 -9.25
N VAL A 32 -8.18 9.96 -8.31
CA VAL A 32 -8.02 8.92 -7.29
C VAL A 32 -7.87 7.56 -7.95
N ASN A 33 -7.03 6.72 -7.35
CA ASN A 33 -6.69 5.42 -7.91
C ASN A 33 -7.92 4.50 -8.04
N ASN A 34 -7.90 3.63 -9.03
CA ASN A 34 -8.98 2.66 -9.29
C ASN A 34 -9.31 1.77 -8.08
N ALA A 35 -8.34 1.48 -7.21
CA ALA A 35 -8.60 0.77 -5.97
C ALA A 35 -9.65 1.45 -5.09
N TRP A 36 -9.62 2.79 -5.00
CA TRP A 36 -10.61 3.58 -4.26
C TRP A 36 -11.95 3.61 -4.99
N LYS A 37 -11.93 3.77 -6.33
CA LYS A 37 -13.13 3.75 -7.16
C LYS A 37 -13.87 2.41 -7.09
N ALA A 38 -13.13 1.31 -6.98
CA ALA A 38 -13.71 -0.02 -6.79
C ALA A 38 -14.30 -0.21 -5.39
N GLN A 39 -13.61 0.27 -4.34
CA GLN A 39 -14.09 0.20 -2.96
C GLN A 39 -15.30 1.10 -2.70
N ALA A 40 -15.51 2.13 -3.52
CA ALA A 40 -16.63 3.07 -3.42
C ALA A 40 -18.01 2.43 -3.57
N ILE A 41 -18.09 1.18 -4.05
CA ILE A 41 -19.32 0.38 -4.04
C ILE A 41 -19.83 0.16 -2.60
N HIS A 42 -18.94 0.14 -1.62
CA HIS A 42 -19.30 0.10 -0.20
C HIS A 42 -18.72 1.33 0.52
N PRO A 43 -19.41 2.47 0.48
CA PRO A 43 -18.86 3.77 0.89
C PRO A 43 -18.34 3.81 2.33
N GLU A 44 -19.05 3.24 3.28
CA GLU A 44 -18.64 3.23 4.67
C GLU A 44 -17.34 2.41 4.89
N ASN A 45 -17.21 1.26 4.24
CA ASN A 45 -16.01 0.45 4.33
C ASN A 45 -14.81 1.18 3.71
N MET A 46 -15.02 1.80 2.55
CA MET A 46 -13.99 2.63 1.89
C MET A 46 -13.54 3.78 2.79
N ARG A 47 -14.48 4.51 3.40
CA ARG A 47 -14.18 5.63 4.30
C ARG A 47 -13.33 5.16 5.50
N ARG A 48 -13.73 4.09 6.17
CA ARG A 48 -13.00 3.52 7.32
C ARG A 48 -11.59 3.05 6.92
N PHE A 49 -11.47 2.40 5.77
CA PHE A 49 -10.18 1.96 5.26
C PHE A 49 -9.27 3.17 4.94
N TRP A 50 -9.82 4.21 4.29
CA TRP A 50 -9.06 5.43 4.01
C TRP A 50 -8.60 6.14 5.28
N GLU A 51 -9.46 6.31 6.26
CA GLU A 51 -9.10 6.95 7.53
C GLU A 51 -7.94 6.24 8.22
N ARG A 52 -7.96 4.91 8.24
CA ARG A 52 -6.85 4.11 8.75
C ARG A 52 -5.59 4.25 7.90
N ALA A 53 -5.71 4.13 6.60
CA ALA A 53 -4.58 4.26 5.67
C ALA A 53 -3.90 5.62 5.80
N LYS A 54 -4.69 6.71 5.84
CA LYS A 54 -4.20 8.07 6.02
C LYS A 54 -3.38 8.22 7.31
N THR A 55 -3.90 7.70 8.42
CA THR A 55 -3.22 7.76 9.72
C THR A 55 -1.97 6.90 9.76
N ILE A 56 -2.04 5.66 9.28
CA ILE A 56 -0.93 4.70 9.33
C ILE A 56 0.21 5.14 8.40
N MET A 57 -0.11 5.65 7.21
CA MET A 57 0.89 6.03 6.21
C MET A 57 1.46 7.43 6.42
N ALA A 58 0.89 8.24 7.30
CA ALA A 58 1.46 9.54 7.66
C ALA A 58 2.83 9.37 8.31
N PRO A 59 3.77 10.31 8.13
CA PRO A 59 5.07 10.28 8.81
C PRO A 59 4.92 10.20 10.33
N GLY A 60 5.70 9.32 10.95
CA GLY A 60 5.72 9.09 12.39
C GLY A 60 7.12 8.65 12.82
N ALA A 61 7.22 7.61 13.66
CA ALA A 61 8.50 7.00 14.01
C ALA A 61 9.26 6.47 12.77
N LEU A 62 8.52 6.04 11.74
CA LEU A 62 9.05 5.76 10.42
C LEU A 62 8.69 6.90 9.48
N ASP A 63 9.62 7.29 8.61
CA ASP A 63 9.36 8.30 7.60
C ASP A 63 8.46 7.79 6.48
N HIS A 64 8.02 8.70 5.63
CA HIS A 64 7.08 8.43 4.54
C HIS A 64 7.61 7.41 3.54
N LEU A 65 8.88 7.54 3.13
CA LEU A 65 9.51 6.63 2.17
C LEU A 65 9.64 5.22 2.76
N THR A 66 10.10 5.10 4.00
CA THR A 66 10.23 3.81 4.69
C THR A 66 8.88 3.08 4.74
N LYS A 67 7.79 3.79 5.06
CA LYS A 67 6.44 3.21 5.08
C LYS A 67 6.00 2.69 3.70
N GLU A 68 6.29 3.43 2.63
CA GLU A 68 5.99 2.98 1.27
C GLU A 68 6.81 1.76 0.86
N LEU A 69 8.09 1.72 1.20
CA LEU A 69 8.95 0.56 0.92
C LEU A 69 8.47 -0.69 1.68
N ILE A 70 8.03 -0.54 2.93
CA ILE A 70 7.44 -1.65 3.70
C ILE A 70 6.16 -2.15 3.03
N TYR A 71 5.26 -1.24 2.66
CA TYR A 71 4.01 -1.61 1.99
C TYR A 71 4.28 -2.31 0.66
N LEU A 72 5.21 -1.79 -0.13
CA LEU A 72 5.63 -2.39 -1.39
C LEU A 72 6.22 -3.79 -1.20
N ALA A 73 7.08 -3.98 -0.20
CA ALA A 73 7.66 -5.29 0.13
C ALA A 73 6.58 -6.34 0.44
N VAL A 74 5.59 -5.98 1.26
CA VAL A 74 4.43 -6.84 1.55
C VAL A 74 3.63 -7.13 0.27
N SER A 75 3.39 -6.12 -0.57
CA SER A 75 2.65 -6.26 -1.82
C SER A 75 3.32 -7.25 -2.78
N ILE A 76 4.65 -7.20 -2.88
CA ILE A 76 5.43 -8.15 -3.68
C ILE A 76 5.26 -9.57 -3.12
N SER A 77 5.43 -9.75 -1.81
CA SER A 77 5.32 -11.06 -1.16
C SER A 77 3.90 -11.66 -1.28
N GLN A 78 2.88 -10.82 -1.31
CA GLN A 78 1.47 -11.20 -1.50
C GLN A 78 1.05 -11.29 -2.97
N GLN A 79 1.96 -11.03 -3.91
CA GLN A 79 1.70 -11.11 -5.36
C GLN A 79 0.53 -10.22 -5.83
N CYS A 80 0.36 -9.05 -5.20
CA CYS A 80 -0.63 -8.06 -5.60
C CYS A 80 -0.09 -7.17 -6.71
N GLU A 81 -0.29 -7.54 -7.97
CA GLU A 81 0.23 -6.79 -9.13
C GLU A 81 -0.16 -5.31 -9.10
N TYR A 82 -1.43 -5.01 -8.85
CA TYR A 82 -1.92 -3.63 -8.73
C TYR A 82 -1.22 -2.86 -7.61
N CYS A 83 -1.07 -3.49 -6.43
CA CYS A 83 -0.44 -2.86 -5.27
C CYS A 83 1.05 -2.61 -5.52
N VAL A 84 1.74 -3.55 -6.18
CA VAL A 84 3.15 -3.38 -6.57
C VAL A 84 3.30 -2.17 -7.49
N ALA A 85 2.48 -2.07 -8.54
CA ALA A 85 2.53 -0.92 -9.46
C ALA A 85 2.26 0.41 -8.74
N SER A 86 1.19 0.47 -7.95
CA SER A 86 0.76 1.70 -7.29
C SER A 86 1.75 2.16 -6.21
N HIS A 87 2.28 1.25 -5.38
CA HIS A 87 3.22 1.60 -4.32
C HIS A 87 4.66 1.81 -4.82
N THR A 88 5.06 1.21 -5.93
CA THR A 88 6.29 1.58 -6.63
C THR A 88 6.22 3.03 -7.10
N TRP A 89 5.11 3.42 -7.70
CA TRP A 89 4.89 4.81 -8.11
C TRP A 89 4.94 5.76 -6.90
N GLN A 90 4.23 5.43 -5.82
CA GLN A 90 4.22 6.23 -4.59
C GLN A 90 5.63 6.36 -3.98
N ALA A 91 6.39 5.27 -3.91
CA ALA A 91 7.75 5.30 -3.40
C ALA A 91 8.64 6.24 -4.20
N ARG A 92 8.55 6.22 -5.54
CA ARG A 92 9.27 7.15 -6.41
C ARG A 92 8.87 8.61 -6.17
N GLN A 93 7.57 8.89 -5.99
CA GLN A 93 7.09 10.23 -5.64
C GLN A 93 7.66 10.73 -4.30
N LYS A 94 7.99 9.83 -3.40
CA LYS A 94 8.61 10.13 -2.10
C LYS A 94 10.14 10.07 -2.10
N GLY A 95 10.75 9.97 -3.29
CA GLY A 95 12.19 10.08 -3.48
C GLY A 95 12.95 8.75 -3.48
N ALA A 96 12.28 7.61 -3.61
CA ALA A 96 12.97 6.33 -3.78
C ALA A 96 13.85 6.34 -5.03
N SER A 97 15.11 6.00 -4.86
CA SER A 97 16.02 5.73 -5.98
C SER A 97 15.80 4.33 -6.55
N GLU A 98 16.21 4.12 -7.81
CA GLU A 98 16.17 2.78 -8.40
C GLU A 98 17.06 1.80 -7.63
N ALA A 99 18.18 2.27 -7.06
CA ALA A 99 19.03 1.45 -6.20
C ALA A 99 18.31 1.00 -4.92
N GLN A 100 17.58 1.90 -4.25
CA GLN A 100 16.78 1.54 -3.07
C GLN A 100 15.67 0.53 -3.40
N LEU A 101 14.98 0.71 -4.53
CA LEU A 101 13.97 -0.26 -4.99
C LEU A 101 14.60 -1.63 -5.28
N ALA A 102 15.76 -1.66 -5.95
CA ALA A 102 16.47 -2.91 -6.24
C ALA A 102 16.91 -3.65 -4.97
N GLU A 103 17.47 -2.93 -4.00
CA GLU A 103 17.88 -3.53 -2.71
C GLU A 103 16.66 -4.07 -1.93
N MET A 104 15.58 -3.31 -1.88
CA MET A 104 14.34 -3.76 -1.23
C MET A 104 13.79 -5.03 -1.89
N ILE A 105 13.76 -5.10 -3.22
CA ILE A 105 13.31 -6.30 -3.96
C ILE A 105 14.22 -7.49 -3.66
N ALA A 106 15.52 -7.28 -3.60
CA ALA A 106 16.48 -8.33 -3.24
C ALA A 106 16.24 -8.88 -1.82
N ILE A 107 15.94 -8.00 -0.87
CA ILE A 107 15.57 -8.39 0.51
C ILE A 107 14.28 -9.19 0.52
N VAL A 108 13.26 -8.78 -0.24
CA VAL A 108 11.99 -9.53 -0.32
C VAL A 108 12.23 -10.95 -0.86
N GLY A 109 13.01 -11.09 -1.93
CA GLY A 109 13.35 -12.40 -2.50
C GLY A 109 14.06 -13.29 -1.50
N LEU A 110 15.09 -12.77 -0.84
CA LEU A 110 15.83 -13.47 0.21
C LEU A 110 14.94 -13.89 1.38
N ALA A 111 14.09 -12.97 1.86
CA ALA A 111 13.20 -13.22 2.99
C ALA A 111 12.15 -14.31 2.67
N VAL A 112 11.55 -14.25 1.49
CA VAL A 112 10.56 -15.26 1.04
C VAL A 112 11.21 -16.64 0.96
N GLU A 113 12.41 -16.75 0.38
CA GLU A 113 13.18 -18.01 0.33
C GLU A 113 13.49 -18.51 1.74
N GLY A 114 14.09 -17.69 2.58
CA GLY A 114 14.46 -18.03 3.96
C GLY A 114 13.26 -18.47 4.79
N ASN A 115 12.14 -17.77 4.71
CA ASN A 115 10.92 -18.11 5.43
C ASN A 115 10.37 -19.49 5.00
N ARG A 116 10.40 -19.79 3.70
CA ARG A 116 9.96 -21.09 3.20
C ARG A 116 10.85 -22.21 3.67
N MET A 117 12.18 -22.04 3.64
CA MET A 117 13.13 -23.05 4.13
C MET A 117 12.97 -23.27 5.63
N THR A 118 12.91 -22.20 6.43
CA THR A 118 12.73 -22.27 7.89
C THR A 118 11.44 -23.02 8.25
N SER A 119 10.35 -22.71 7.56
CA SER A 119 9.08 -23.38 7.75
C SER A 119 9.12 -24.85 7.34
N ALA A 120 9.73 -25.17 6.20
CA ALA A 120 9.85 -26.56 5.70
C ALA A 120 10.67 -27.44 6.63
N TYR A 121 11.77 -26.91 7.17
CA TYR A 121 12.60 -27.62 8.16
C TYR A 121 12.00 -27.66 9.55
N ARG A 122 10.91 -26.95 9.82
CA ARG A 122 10.28 -26.82 11.15
C ARG A 122 11.29 -26.46 12.25
N ILE A 123 12.12 -25.46 11.95
CA ILE A 123 13.20 -25.04 12.85
C ILE A 123 12.59 -24.51 14.16
N PRO A 124 13.01 -25.04 15.32
CA PRO A 124 12.55 -24.50 16.60
C PRO A 124 13.10 -23.08 16.81
N VAL A 125 12.36 -22.24 17.54
CA VAL A 125 12.82 -20.89 17.90
C VAL A 125 13.98 -21.01 18.88
N ASP A 126 15.04 -20.24 18.64
CA ASP A 126 16.18 -20.18 19.57
C ASP A 126 15.80 -19.48 20.86
N ALA A 127 16.22 -20.03 22.01
CA ALA A 127 15.89 -19.46 23.32
C ALA A 127 16.34 -17.99 23.50
N LYS A 128 17.36 -17.55 22.77
CA LYS A 128 17.82 -16.14 22.80
C LYS A 128 16.85 -15.14 22.17
N PHE A 129 15.82 -15.60 21.47
CA PHE A 129 14.79 -14.75 20.85
C PHE A 129 13.52 -14.65 21.69
N GLU A 130 13.41 -15.42 22.78
CA GLU A 130 12.34 -15.39 23.76
C GLU A 130 12.67 -14.39 24.90
#